data_873fd8430c85d0c15f42a66c6ae9bcfe
#
_entry.id   873fd8430c85d0c15f42a66c6ae9bcfe
#
_cell.length_a   1.000
_cell.length_b   1.000
_cell.length_c   1.000
_cell.angle_alpha   90.00
_cell.angle_beta   90.00
_cell.angle_gamma   90.00
#
_symmetry.space_group_name_H-M   'P 1'
#
loop_
_entity.id
_entity.type
_entity.pdbx_description
1 polymer ?
#
loop_
_entity_poly.entity_id
_entity_poly.type
_entity_poly.pdbx_seq_one_letter_code
_entity_poly.pdbx_strand_id
1 'polypeptide(L)'
;EEINSFFDHTPSDGVSYVIVQHLSPDFKSRMVELLTKHSKLVVKEAENGMAVKANIVYLIPNNKFMTISDGKLHLTPKDKEQGPHLTINTFFNSLAANSGRKAIAVVLSGLGSDGSEGVKAIKREGGMVIARNPETSEFSNMPSNAIATGAVDFILEPALMPDAIESYVKEDGKLLDNESDEKNIASIINLIKETSPLDFSDYKQSTISRRIKRRAAYNNFTNLEAYLEFLKTSPEELETLSKDFLISVTSFFRDKEAFNILEKEIIPSILKNLHPGEELKMWVAACATGEEAYSLGILVAEQLNSHLNETVVKIFATDIDSVALVHAAKGIFPLSIAKEISEERLAKYFKKEGSSYKINSEIRN
;
A
#
# COMPACT_ATOMS: atom_id res chain seq x y z
N GLU A 1 -6.65 21.59 6.13
CA GLU A 1 -6.38 22.24 4.82
C GLU A 1 -6.71 21.30 3.67
N GLU A 2 -6.16 20.11 3.62
CA GLU A 2 -6.40 19.12 2.54
C GLU A 2 -7.87 18.70 2.41
N ILE A 3 -8.56 18.44 3.52
CA ILE A 3 -9.98 18.04 3.50
C ILE A 3 -10.88 19.17 3.00
N ASN A 4 -10.51 20.43 3.25
CA ASN A 4 -11.22 21.58 2.72
C ASN A 4 -11.05 21.65 1.21
N SER A 5 -9.81 21.52 0.71
CA SER A 5 -9.50 21.49 -0.72
C SER A 5 -10.24 20.38 -1.45
N PHE A 6 -10.39 19.21 -0.83
CA PHE A 6 -11.20 18.12 -1.37
C PHE A 6 -12.67 18.53 -1.51
N PHE A 7 -13.29 19.07 -0.44
CA PHE A 7 -14.72 19.38 -0.44
C PHE A 7 -15.07 20.67 -1.19
N ASP A 8 -14.12 21.61 -1.36
CA ASP A 8 -14.31 22.79 -2.23
C ASP A 8 -14.58 22.38 -3.70
N HIS A 9 -14.04 21.23 -4.12
CA HIS A 9 -14.17 20.69 -5.48
C HIS A 9 -15.18 19.54 -5.59
N THR A 10 -15.80 19.11 -4.49
CA THR A 10 -16.74 17.97 -4.51
C THR A 10 -18.11 18.37 -5.05
N PRO A 11 -18.57 17.75 -6.16
CA PRO A 11 -19.89 18.01 -6.73
C PRO A 11 -21.00 17.33 -5.93
N SER A 12 -22.27 17.66 -6.27
CA SER A 12 -23.45 16.94 -5.79
C SER A 12 -23.83 15.86 -6.82
N ASP A 13 -23.11 14.75 -6.76
CA ASP A 13 -23.08 13.68 -7.77
C ASP A 13 -23.77 12.36 -7.33
N GLY A 14 -24.45 12.40 -6.18
CA GLY A 14 -25.13 11.22 -5.64
C GLY A 14 -24.25 10.37 -4.73
N VAL A 15 -22.99 10.74 -4.52
CA VAL A 15 -22.06 10.04 -3.62
C VAL A 15 -22.33 10.42 -2.17
N SER A 16 -22.12 9.45 -1.27
CA SER A 16 -22.13 9.66 0.18
C SER A 16 -20.70 9.63 0.69
N TYR A 17 -20.33 10.57 1.52
CA TYR A 17 -18.99 10.66 2.07
C TYR A 17 -19.00 10.34 3.56
N VAL A 18 -18.03 9.55 4.01
CA VAL A 18 -17.86 9.22 5.43
C VAL A 18 -16.43 9.56 5.84
N ILE A 19 -16.29 10.46 6.78
CA ILE A 19 -14.98 10.91 7.27
C ILE A 19 -14.69 10.19 8.57
N VAL A 20 -13.62 9.41 8.55
CA VAL A 20 -13.08 8.68 9.69
C VAL A 20 -11.72 9.24 10.04
N GLN A 21 -11.57 9.72 11.25
CA GLN A 21 -10.32 10.32 11.72
C GLN A 21 -10.01 9.93 13.16
N HIS A 22 -8.74 10.01 13.53
CA HIS A 22 -8.32 9.88 14.91
C HIS A 22 -8.54 11.20 15.64
N LEU A 23 -9.53 11.24 16.53
CA LEU A 23 -9.83 12.40 17.37
C LEU A 23 -9.36 12.13 18.81
N SER A 24 -8.75 13.15 19.43
CA SER A 24 -8.49 13.10 20.87
C SER A 24 -9.83 13.06 21.62
N PRO A 25 -9.96 12.22 22.66
CA PRO A 25 -11.20 12.09 23.44
C PRO A 25 -11.71 13.42 24.01
N ASP A 26 -10.80 14.35 24.32
CA ASP A 26 -11.09 15.63 24.97
C ASP A 26 -11.36 16.77 23.98
N PHE A 27 -11.27 16.50 22.67
CA PHE A 27 -11.41 17.53 21.64
C PHE A 27 -12.80 17.51 21.01
N LYS A 28 -13.60 18.54 21.28
CA LYS A 28 -14.88 18.73 20.58
C LYS A 28 -14.59 19.18 19.15
N SER A 29 -14.82 18.30 18.20
CA SER A 29 -14.54 18.58 16.79
C SER A 29 -15.45 19.69 16.26
N ARG A 30 -14.85 20.75 15.70
CA ARG A 30 -15.56 21.78 14.92
C ARG A 30 -15.63 21.42 13.44
N MET A 31 -15.37 20.16 13.09
CA MET A 31 -15.27 19.72 11.70
C MET A 31 -16.58 19.91 10.94
N VAL A 32 -17.74 19.72 11.59
CA VAL A 32 -19.05 19.98 10.98
C VAL A 32 -19.15 21.45 10.54
N GLU A 33 -18.85 22.40 11.44
CA GLU A 33 -18.90 23.84 11.15
C GLU A 33 -17.91 24.23 10.04
N LEU A 34 -16.72 23.62 10.05
CA LEU A 34 -15.67 23.90 9.09
C LEU A 34 -16.04 23.38 7.70
N LEU A 35 -16.45 22.13 7.60
CA LEU A 35 -16.80 21.53 6.32
C LEU A 35 -18.09 22.08 5.71
N THR A 36 -19.04 22.54 6.53
CA THR A 36 -20.25 23.22 6.02
C THR A 36 -19.91 24.49 5.23
N LYS A 37 -18.75 25.11 5.47
CA LYS A 37 -18.28 26.28 4.71
C LYS A 37 -17.61 25.90 3.38
N HIS A 38 -17.06 24.69 3.29
CA HIS A 38 -16.28 24.21 2.14
C HIS A 38 -17.03 23.19 1.29
N SER A 39 -18.19 22.72 1.71
CA SER A 39 -18.94 21.69 1.00
C SER A 39 -20.31 22.19 0.57
N LYS A 40 -20.73 21.84 -0.63
CA LYS A 40 -22.09 22.00 -1.13
C LYS A 40 -23.05 20.91 -0.59
N LEU A 41 -22.49 19.88 0.05
CA LEU A 41 -23.21 18.74 0.60
C LEU A 41 -23.67 19.03 2.04
N VAL A 42 -24.69 18.30 2.47
CA VAL A 42 -25.13 18.36 3.88
C VAL A 42 -24.13 17.64 4.78
N VAL A 43 -23.54 18.35 5.73
CA VAL A 43 -22.57 17.79 6.68
C VAL A 43 -23.23 17.53 8.03
N LYS A 44 -23.06 16.33 8.58
CA LYS A 44 -23.59 15.96 9.90
C LYS A 44 -22.72 14.93 10.62
N GLU A 45 -22.79 14.91 11.94
CA GLU A 45 -22.22 13.85 12.75
C GLU A 45 -23.08 12.57 12.62
N ALA A 46 -22.42 11.41 12.56
CA ALA A 46 -23.09 10.13 12.42
C ALA A 46 -23.77 9.70 13.74
N GLU A 47 -24.95 9.12 13.63
CA GLU A 47 -25.68 8.51 14.74
C GLU A 47 -25.83 7.02 14.53
N ASN A 48 -25.94 6.26 15.62
CA ASN A 48 -26.08 4.80 15.53
C ASN A 48 -27.40 4.41 14.83
N GLY A 49 -27.30 3.53 13.83
CA GLY A 49 -28.44 3.11 13.00
C GLY A 49 -28.83 4.08 11.90
N MET A 50 -28.08 5.19 11.70
CA MET A 50 -28.36 6.17 10.67
C MET A 50 -28.18 5.60 9.27
N ALA A 51 -29.22 5.70 8.43
CA ALA A 51 -29.14 5.29 7.04
C ALA A 51 -28.26 6.25 6.21
N VAL A 52 -27.37 5.69 5.40
CA VAL A 52 -26.52 6.44 4.48
C VAL A 52 -27.33 6.92 3.29
N LYS A 53 -27.31 8.21 3.00
CA LYS A 53 -28.03 8.86 1.90
C LYS A 53 -27.09 9.62 1.00
N ALA A 54 -27.39 9.66 -0.27
CA ALA A 54 -26.66 10.42 -1.28
C ALA A 54 -26.49 11.89 -0.90
N ASN A 55 -25.40 12.49 -1.33
CA ASN A 55 -25.06 13.90 -1.14
C ASN A 55 -24.97 14.34 0.34
N ILE A 56 -24.59 13.43 1.23
CA ILE A 56 -24.38 13.73 2.64
C ILE A 56 -22.96 13.33 3.05
N VAL A 57 -22.33 14.17 3.86
CA VAL A 57 -21.05 13.93 4.52
C VAL A 57 -21.31 13.55 5.96
N TYR A 58 -20.91 12.37 6.35
CA TYR A 58 -21.02 11.85 7.72
C TYR A 58 -19.67 11.91 8.42
N LEU A 59 -19.64 12.45 9.63
CA LEU A 59 -18.44 12.52 10.47
C LEU A 59 -18.53 11.49 11.60
N ILE A 60 -17.42 10.80 11.86
CA ILE A 60 -17.34 9.90 13.01
C ILE A 60 -17.40 10.70 14.32
N PRO A 61 -18.26 10.33 15.30
CA PRO A 61 -18.25 10.93 16.62
C PRO A 61 -16.98 10.59 17.42
N ASN A 62 -16.65 11.44 18.39
CA ASN A 62 -15.53 11.18 19.27
C ASN A 62 -15.69 9.88 20.05
N ASN A 63 -14.58 9.20 20.30
CA ASN A 63 -14.50 8.00 21.13
C ASN A 63 -15.40 6.84 20.65
N LYS A 64 -15.64 6.75 19.34
CA LYS A 64 -16.42 5.67 18.72
C LYS A 64 -15.62 5.00 17.61
N PHE A 65 -15.86 3.69 17.46
CA PHE A 65 -15.70 3.01 16.18
C PHE A 65 -16.96 3.20 15.36
N MET A 66 -16.80 3.24 14.05
CA MET A 66 -17.91 3.29 13.12
C MET A 66 -17.75 2.17 12.09
N THR A 67 -18.84 1.50 11.79
CA THR A 67 -18.95 0.49 10.72
C THR A 67 -20.18 0.79 9.88
N ILE A 68 -20.26 0.15 8.71
CA ILE A 68 -21.44 0.20 7.85
C ILE A 68 -21.92 -1.22 7.55
N SER A 69 -23.24 -1.45 7.67
CA SER A 69 -23.90 -2.69 7.31
C SER A 69 -25.33 -2.38 6.87
N ASP A 70 -25.81 -3.05 5.82
CA ASP A 70 -27.13 -2.86 5.24
C ASP A 70 -27.48 -1.39 4.95
N GLY A 71 -26.49 -0.62 4.50
CA GLY A 71 -26.61 0.80 4.20
C GLY A 71 -26.82 1.71 5.43
N LYS A 72 -26.52 1.22 6.64
CA LYS A 72 -26.65 1.97 7.90
C LYS A 72 -25.31 2.05 8.62
N LEU A 73 -25.07 3.20 9.27
CA LEU A 73 -23.90 3.41 10.13
C LEU A 73 -24.16 2.87 11.52
N HIS A 74 -23.19 2.11 12.06
CA HIS A 74 -23.23 1.57 13.42
C HIS A 74 -22.07 2.12 14.23
N LEU A 75 -22.35 2.55 15.44
CA LEU A 75 -21.38 3.16 16.34
C LEU A 75 -21.18 2.30 17.58
N THR A 76 -19.94 1.94 17.89
CA THR A 76 -19.57 1.24 19.11
C THR A 76 -18.55 2.06 19.91
N PRO A 77 -18.65 2.08 21.26
CA PRO A 77 -17.65 2.78 22.08
C PRO A 77 -16.24 2.22 21.87
N LYS A 78 -15.21 3.08 21.95
CA LYS A 78 -13.83 2.64 22.04
C LYS A 78 -13.54 2.27 23.51
N ASP A 79 -13.01 1.05 23.71
CA ASP A 79 -12.56 0.63 25.02
C ASP A 79 -11.18 1.23 25.30
N LYS A 80 -10.99 1.85 26.46
CA LYS A 80 -9.71 2.50 26.83
C LYS A 80 -8.58 1.50 27.12
N GLU A 81 -8.92 0.23 27.36
CA GLU A 81 -7.97 -0.81 27.76
C GLU A 81 -7.47 -1.67 26.58
N GLN A 82 -8.05 -1.56 25.41
CA GLN A 82 -7.65 -2.32 24.22
C GLN A 82 -6.76 -1.50 23.29
N GLY A 83 -5.47 -1.79 23.24
CA GLY A 83 -4.44 -1.46 22.27
C GLY A 83 -4.66 -0.34 21.22
N PRO A 84 -3.86 -0.25 20.16
CA PRO A 84 -4.02 0.81 19.16
C PRO A 84 -5.36 0.70 18.42
N HIS A 85 -6.17 1.75 18.51
CA HIS A 85 -7.49 1.80 17.90
C HIS A 85 -7.38 2.03 16.38
N LEU A 86 -7.46 0.95 15.60
CA LEU A 86 -7.44 0.97 14.13
C LEU A 86 -8.81 1.37 13.57
N THR A 87 -9.20 2.62 13.78
CA THR A 87 -10.53 3.14 13.46
C THR A 87 -10.80 3.16 11.96
N ILE A 88 -9.79 3.50 11.15
CA ILE A 88 -9.90 3.59 9.70
C ILE A 88 -9.98 2.20 9.09
N ASN A 89 -9.12 1.26 9.52
CA ASN A 89 -9.19 -0.14 9.07
C ASN A 89 -10.55 -0.77 9.39
N THR A 90 -11.10 -0.50 10.58
CA THR A 90 -12.42 -1.01 11.00
C THR A 90 -13.50 -0.54 10.04
N PHE A 91 -13.52 0.75 9.71
CA PHE A 91 -14.52 1.30 8.78
C PHE A 91 -14.32 0.76 7.36
N PHE A 92 -13.11 0.80 6.81
CA PHE A 92 -12.84 0.34 5.45
C PHE A 92 -13.16 -1.13 5.24
N ASN A 93 -12.88 -2.00 6.21
CA ASN A 93 -13.26 -3.41 6.15
C ASN A 93 -14.79 -3.59 6.06
N SER A 94 -15.55 -2.85 6.87
CA SER A 94 -17.01 -2.90 6.81
C SER A 94 -17.56 -2.29 5.53
N LEU A 95 -16.96 -1.22 5.02
CA LEU A 95 -17.33 -0.59 3.75
C LEU A 95 -17.10 -1.53 2.57
N ALA A 96 -15.95 -2.22 2.54
CA ALA A 96 -15.64 -3.23 1.54
C ALA A 96 -16.73 -4.32 1.48
N ALA A 97 -17.07 -4.89 2.64
CA ALA A 97 -18.08 -5.95 2.74
C ALA A 97 -19.49 -5.47 2.38
N ASN A 98 -19.85 -4.21 2.76
CA ASN A 98 -21.18 -3.66 2.51
C ASN A 98 -21.39 -3.22 1.06
N SER A 99 -20.37 -2.64 0.42
CA SER A 99 -20.53 -1.89 -0.83
C SER A 99 -19.80 -2.49 -2.03
N GLY A 100 -18.88 -3.46 -1.80
CA GLY A 100 -18.14 -4.14 -2.85
C GLY A 100 -17.44 -3.13 -3.78
N ARG A 101 -17.61 -3.28 -5.08
CA ARG A 101 -17.01 -2.38 -6.08
C ARG A 101 -17.49 -0.92 -6.01
N LYS A 102 -18.60 -0.62 -5.33
CA LYS A 102 -19.06 0.76 -5.09
C LYS A 102 -18.34 1.44 -3.93
N ALA A 103 -17.50 0.72 -3.21
CA ALA A 103 -16.68 1.26 -2.14
C ALA A 103 -15.51 2.08 -2.70
N ILE A 104 -15.35 3.29 -2.20
CA ILE A 104 -14.23 4.17 -2.55
C ILE A 104 -13.51 4.55 -1.26
N ALA A 105 -12.23 4.23 -1.15
CA ALA A 105 -11.38 4.66 -0.06
C ALA A 105 -10.49 5.84 -0.48
N VAL A 106 -10.50 6.91 0.31
CA VAL A 106 -9.59 8.05 0.13
C VAL A 106 -8.72 8.15 1.37
N VAL A 107 -7.40 8.10 1.19
CA VAL A 107 -6.41 8.24 2.27
C VAL A 107 -5.72 9.58 2.12
N LEU A 108 -6.06 10.53 2.99
CA LEU A 108 -5.41 11.83 3.09
C LEU A 108 -4.18 11.77 4.02
N SER A 109 -3.61 12.93 4.34
CA SER A 109 -2.46 13.03 5.25
C SER A 109 -2.77 12.47 6.65
N GLY A 110 -1.74 11.93 7.27
CA GLY A 110 -1.84 11.41 8.63
C GLY A 110 -0.59 10.66 9.09
N LEU A 111 -0.53 10.42 10.40
CA LEU A 111 0.54 9.67 11.05
C LEU A 111 0.17 8.19 11.17
N GLY A 112 1.17 7.31 11.05
CA GLY A 112 0.99 5.88 11.23
C GLY A 112 0.53 5.13 9.98
N SER A 113 -0.06 3.95 10.19
CA SER A 113 -0.44 2.99 9.13
C SER A 113 -1.90 2.53 9.20
N ASP A 114 -2.74 3.21 9.99
CA ASP A 114 -4.17 2.88 10.04
C ASP A 114 -4.81 3.17 8.69
N GLY A 115 -5.63 2.27 8.20
CA GLY A 115 -6.20 2.31 6.85
C GLY A 115 -5.50 1.36 5.86
N SER A 116 -4.23 0.97 6.08
CA SER A 116 -3.47 0.16 5.13
C SER A 116 -4.07 -1.23 4.89
N GLU A 117 -4.56 -1.92 5.93
CA GLU A 117 -5.26 -3.19 5.76
C GLU A 117 -6.65 -3.00 5.17
N GLY A 118 -7.31 -1.91 5.54
CA GLY A 118 -8.63 -1.56 5.00
C GLY A 118 -8.62 -1.30 3.51
N VAL A 119 -7.61 -0.61 2.97
CA VAL A 119 -7.51 -0.38 1.51
C VAL A 119 -7.30 -1.67 0.73
N LYS A 120 -6.57 -2.66 1.30
CA LYS A 120 -6.48 -4.01 0.70
C LYS A 120 -7.85 -4.69 0.62
N ALA A 121 -8.68 -4.55 1.67
CA ALA A 121 -10.03 -5.10 1.69
C ALA A 121 -10.92 -4.42 0.63
N ILE A 122 -10.92 -3.09 0.54
CA ILE A 122 -11.63 -2.35 -0.51
C ILE A 122 -11.22 -2.85 -1.90
N LYS A 123 -9.92 -3.01 -2.13
CA LYS A 123 -9.40 -3.46 -3.44
C LYS A 123 -9.77 -4.89 -3.77
N ARG A 124 -9.75 -5.77 -2.79
CA ARG A 124 -10.16 -7.19 -2.95
C ARG A 124 -11.61 -7.33 -3.37
N GLU A 125 -12.50 -6.47 -2.84
CA GLU A 125 -13.93 -6.43 -3.20
C GLU A 125 -14.21 -5.62 -4.48
N GLY A 126 -13.16 -5.20 -5.21
CA GLY A 126 -13.27 -4.51 -6.50
C GLY A 126 -13.50 -3.00 -6.40
N GLY A 127 -13.42 -2.42 -5.21
CA GLY A 127 -13.56 -0.98 -4.99
C GLY A 127 -12.33 -0.17 -5.45
N MET A 128 -12.46 1.15 -5.40
CA MET A 128 -11.41 2.12 -5.77
C MET A 128 -10.68 2.65 -4.53
N VAL A 129 -9.38 2.85 -4.65
CA VAL A 129 -8.52 3.43 -3.61
C VAL A 129 -7.74 4.60 -4.16
N ILE A 130 -7.88 5.76 -3.52
CA ILE A 130 -7.14 6.98 -3.84
C ILE A 130 -6.27 7.34 -2.63
N ALA A 131 -5.00 7.67 -2.85
CA ALA A 131 -4.12 8.19 -1.82
C ALA A 131 -3.67 9.61 -2.17
N ARG A 132 -3.49 10.42 -1.12
CA ARG A 132 -2.82 11.71 -1.21
C ARG A 132 -1.39 11.53 -1.72
N ASN A 133 -0.91 12.45 -2.58
CA ASN A 133 0.50 12.49 -2.97
C ASN A 133 1.39 12.73 -1.73
N PRO A 134 2.28 11.78 -1.36
CA PRO A 134 3.12 11.92 -0.18
C PRO A 134 4.14 13.04 -0.28
N GLU A 135 4.61 13.38 -1.50
CA GLU A 135 5.67 14.37 -1.71
C GLU A 135 5.23 15.79 -1.34
N THR A 136 3.93 16.06 -1.45
CA THR A 136 3.34 17.37 -1.16
C THR A 136 2.48 17.37 0.11
N SER A 137 2.45 16.25 0.83
CA SER A 137 1.68 16.07 2.07
C SER A 137 2.48 16.49 3.29
N GLU A 138 1.86 17.23 4.21
CA GLU A 138 2.47 17.61 5.50
C GLU A 138 2.77 16.38 6.37
N PHE A 139 1.87 15.37 6.36
CA PHE A 139 2.03 14.11 7.09
C PHE A 139 1.90 12.93 6.14
N SER A 140 3.00 12.55 5.51
CA SER A 140 3.05 11.57 4.41
C SER A 140 2.94 10.10 4.84
N ASN A 141 2.99 9.77 6.15
CA ASN A 141 3.08 8.39 6.61
C ASN A 141 1.87 7.53 6.21
N MET A 142 0.65 8.00 6.43
CA MET A 142 -0.56 7.24 6.07
C MET A 142 -0.69 7.00 4.56
N PRO A 143 -0.61 8.03 3.69
CA PRO A 143 -0.67 7.78 2.25
C PRO A 143 0.50 6.92 1.76
N SER A 144 1.72 7.10 2.27
CA SER A 144 2.86 6.24 1.91
C SER A 144 2.64 4.77 2.29
N ASN A 145 2.12 4.51 3.50
CA ASN A 145 1.79 3.15 3.93
C ASN A 145 0.64 2.54 3.11
N ALA A 146 -0.37 3.33 2.74
CA ALA A 146 -1.43 2.87 1.84
C ALA A 146 -0.88 2.53 0.45
N ILE A 147 0.00 3.37 -0.12
CA ILE A 147 0.66 3.14 -1.41
C ILE A 147 1.52 1.88 -1.37
N ALA A 148 2.29 1.68 -0.31
CA ALA A 148 3.13 0.50 -0.10
C ALA A 148 2.34 -0.82 -0.12
N THR A 149 1.03 -0.80 0.15
CA THR A 149 0.19 -2.00 0.03
C THR A 149 0.00 -2.50 -1.40
N GLY A 150 0.31 -1.68 -2.42
CA GLY A 150 0.00 -1.96 -3.83
C GLY A 150 -1.49 -1.90 -4.18
N ALA A 151 -2.37 -1.53 -3.23
CA ALA A 151 -3.82 -1.49 -3.44
C ALA A 151 -4.34 -0.14 -3.96
N VAL A 152 -3.50 0.90 -3.98
CA VAL A 152 -3.87 2.25 -4.41
C VAL A 152 -4.00 2.32 -5.92
N ASP A 153 -5.11 2.86 -6.42
CA ASP A 153 -5.38 3.07 -7.84
C ASP A 153 -4.86 4.41 -8.34
N PHE A 154 -5.03 5.46 -7.53
CA PHE A 154 -4.63 6.82 -7.88
C PHE A 154 -3.86 7.48 -6.74
N ILE A 155 -2.82 8.24 -7.10
CA ILE A 155 -2.10 9.13 -6.20
C ILE A 155 -2.35 10.54 -6.69
N LEU A 156 -3.15 11.33 -5.95
CA LEU A 156 -3.67 12.62 -6.41
C LEU A 156 -3.53 13.70 -5.34
N GLU A 157 -3.54 14.95 -5.79
CA GLU A 157 -3.79 16.10 -4.95
C GLU A 157 -5.26 16.14 -4.50
N PRO A 158 -5.60 16.63 -3.30
CA PRO A 158 -6.97 16.63 -2.79
C PRO A 158 -7.99 17.28 -3.73
N ALA A 159 -7.61 18.35 -4.42
CA ALA A 159 -8.48 19.06 -5.36
C ALA A 159 -8.86 18.22 -6.60
N LEU A 160 -8.04 17.22 -6.97
CA LEU A 160 -8.27 16.37 -8.15
C LEU A 160 -9.00 15.06 -7.82
N MET A 161 -9.12 14.71 -6.54
CA MET A 161 -9.76 13.47 -6.13
C MET A 161 -11.26 13.42 -6.43
N PRO A 162 -12.04 14.51 -6.28
CA PRO A 162 -13.47 14.50 -6.61
C PRO A 162 -13.75 14.15 -8.07
N ASP A 163 -12.95 14.64 -9.01
CA ASP A 163 -13.12 14.34 -10.45
C ASP A 163 -12.89 12.85 -10.74
N ALA A 164 -11.89 12.25 -10.09
CA ALA A 164 -11.62 10.80 -10.20
C ALA A 164 -12.78 9.98 -9.61
N ILE A 165 -13.38 10.43 -8.50
CA ILE A 165 -14.56 9.80 -7.89
C ILE A 165 -15.76 9.91 -8.81
N GLU A 166 -16.04 11.09 -9.34
CA GLU A 166 -17.15 11.33 -10.26
C GLU A 166 -17.06 10.45 -11.51
N SER A 167 -15.86 10.34 -12.10
CA SER A 167 -15.60 9.49 -13.26
C SER A 167 -15.86 8.02 -12.95
N TYR A 168 -15.37 7.54 -11.81
CA TYR A 168 -15.59 6.16 -11.35
C TYR A 168 -17.07 5.85 -11.13
N VAL A 169 -17.82 6.77 -10.54
CA VAL A 169 -19.27 6.61 -10.27
C VAL A 169 -20.08 6.60 -11.55
N LYS A 170 -19.77 7.49 -12.52
CA LYS A 170 -20.45 7.54 -13.82
C LYS A 170 -20.31 6.24 -14.62
N GLU A 171 -19.25 5.49 -14.39
CA GLU A 171 -18.95 4.23 -15.05
C GLU A 171 -19.38 3.00 -14.24
N ASP A 172 -20.32 3.19 -13.31
CA ASP A 172 -20.89 2.14 -12.43
C ASP A 172 -19.81 1.31 -11.70
N GLY A 173 -18.73 1.99 -11.28
CA GLY A 173 -17.62 1.33 -10.57
C GLY A 173 -16.72 0.47 -11.46
N LYS A 174 -16.73 0.70 -12.75
CA LYS A 174 -15.71 0.17 -13.67
C LYS A 174 -14.63 1.23 -13.84
N LEU A 175 -13.42 0.91 -13.46
CA LEU A 175 -12.25 1.64 -13.94
C LEU A 175 -12.19 1.36 -15.44
N LEU A 176 -12.37 2.40 -16.24
CA LEU A 176 -12.40 2.41 -17.71
C LEU A 176 -11.79 1.17 -18.36
N ASP A 177 -12.64 0.24 -18.79
CA ASP A 177 -12.30 -0.83 -19.71
C ASP A 177 -12.97 -0.52 -21.05
N ASN A 178 -12.49 0.52 -21.72
CA ASN A 178 -12.87 0.80 -23.11
C ASN A 178 -11.94 -0.01 -24.03
N GLU A 179 -12.48 -0.58 -25.12
CA GLU A 179 -11.65 -1.23 -26.18
C GLU A 179 -10.53 -0.29 -26.68
N SER A 180 -10.75 1.01 -26.64
CA SER A 180 -9.76 2.05 -26.94
C SER A 180 -8.60 2.05 -25.93
N ASP A 181 -8.86 1.83 -24.63
CA ASP A 181 -7.85 1.79 -23.59
C ASP A 181 -6.97 0.55 -23.70
N GLU A 182 -7.52 -0.59 -24.07
CA GLU A 182 -6.73 -1.82 -24.28
C GLU A 182 -5.69 -1.63 -25.39
N LYS A 183 -6.07 -0.98 -26.49
CA LYS A 183 -5.14 -0.67 -27.60
C LYS A 183 -4.05 0.32 -27.14
N ASN A 184 -4.42 1.35 -26.41
CA ASN A 184 -3.46 2.32 -25.90
C ASN A 184 -2.51 1.69 -24.87
N ILE A 185 -3.01 0.84 -23.99
CA ILE A 185 -2.20 0.07 -23.03
C ILE A 185 -1.20 -0.83 -23.75
N ALA A 186 -1.66 -1.59 -24.75
CA ALA A 186 -0.77 -2.43 -25.56
C ALA A 186 0.30 -1.59 -26.29
N SER A 187 -0.06 -0.43 -26.81
CA SER A 187 0.89 0.49 -27.45
C SER A 187 1.91 1.06 -26.47
N ILE A 188 1.50 1.38 -25.25
CA ILE A 188 2.41 1.84 -24.18
C ILE A 188 3.38 0.72 -23.78
N ILE A 189 2.89 -0.51 -23.61
CA ILE A 189 3.76 -1.66 -23.29
C ILE A 189 4.78 -1.88 -24.40
N ASN A 190 4.37 -1.82 -25.65
CA ASN A 190 5.27 -1.95 -26.80
C ASN A 190 6.31 -0.81 -26.85
N LEU A 191 5.90 0.43 -26.57
CA LEU A 191 6.82 1.56 -26.52
C LEU A 191 7.89 1.37 -25.43
N ILE A 192 7.51 0.85 -24.26
CA ILE A 192 8.46 0.52 -23.19
C ILE A 192 9.40 -0.62 -23.63
N LYS A 193 8.88 -1.67 -24.26
CA LYS A 193 9.68 -2.79 -24.75
C LYS A 193 10.72 -2.37 -25.80
N GLU A 194 10.40 -1.40 -26.65
CA GLU A 194 11.32 -0.86 -27.66
C GLU A 194 12.44 0.00 -27.07
N THR A 195 12.18 0.63 -25.93
CA THR A 195 13.10 1.61 -25.31
C THR A 195 13.81 1.11 -24.06
N SER A 196 13.36 -0.02 -23.49
CA SER A 196 13.87 -0.61 -22.25
C SER A 196 14.25 -2.07 -22.47
N PRO A 197 15.25 -2.62 -21.76
CA PRO A 197 15.54 -4.05 -21.77
C PRO A 197 14.45 -4.90 -21.09
N LEU A 198 13.44 -4.27 -20.49
CA LEU A 198 12.37 -4.95 -19.76
C LEU A 198 11.17 -5.23 -20.66
N ASP A 199 10.69 -6.46 -20.64
CA ASP A 199 9.49 -6.89 -21.34
C ASP A 199 8.37 -7.17 -20.35
N PHE A 200 7.30 -6.40 -20.43
CA PHE A 200 6.12 -6.53 -19.57
C PHE A 200 4.94 -7.21 -20.26
N SER A 201 5.15 -7.81 -21.45
CA SER A 201 4.07 -8.42 -22.25
C SER A 201 3.36 -9.56 -21.52
N ASP A 202 4.08 -10.30 -20.68
CA ASP A 202 3.56 -11.44 -19.90
C ASP A 202 3.05 -11.05 -18.50
N TYR A 203 3.13 -9.76 -18.16
CA TYR A 203 2.60 -9.28 -16.89
C TYR A 203 1.08 -9.31 -16.88
N LYS A 204 0.51 -9.48 -15.68
CA LYS A 204 -0.95 -9.44 -15.50
C LYS A 204 -1.50 -8.08 -15.96
N GLN A 205 -2.24 -8.08 -17.08
CA GLN A 205 -2.74 -6.88 -17.76
C GLN A 205 -3.47 -5.93 -16.82
N SER A 206 -4.29 -6.45 -15.90
CA SER A 206 -5.01 -5.61 -14.92
C SER A 206 -4.07 -4.82 -13.99
N THR A 207 -2.88 -5.35 -13.70
CA THR A 207 -1.87 -4.67 -12.88
C THR A 207 -1.19 -3.56 -13.66
N ILE A 208 -0.80 -3.83 -14.90
CA ILE A 208 -0.17 -2.85 -15.80
C ILE A 208 -1.15 -1.72 -16.14
N SER A 209 -2.36 -2.06 -16.55
CA SER A 209 -3.42 -1.10 -16.86
C SER A 209 -3.65 -0.11 -15.72
N ARG A 210 -3.79 -0.61 -14.50
CA ARG A 210 -3.96 0.23 -13.31
C ARG A 210 -2.79 1.19 -13.10
N ARG A 211 -1.55 0.74 -13.33
CA ARG A 211 -0.35 1.58 -13.15
C ARG A 211 -0.23 2.63 -14.24
N ILE A 212 -0.53 2.29 -15.49
CA ILE A 212 -0.60 3.24 -16.60
C ILE A 212 -1.65 4.33 -16.29
N LYS A 213 -2.88 3.92 -15.94
CA LYS A 213 -3.96 4.87 -15.61
C LYS A 213 -3.59 5.78 -14.44
N ARG A 214 -2.99 5.21 -13.39
CA ARG A 214 -2.47 5.97 -12.24
C ARG A 214 -1.44 7.01 -12.68
N ARG A 215 -0.49 6.63 -13.51
CA ARG A 215 0.58 7.51 -13.95
C ARG A 215 0.08 8.59 -14.91
N ALA A 216 -0.85 8.25 -15.79
CA ALA A 216 -1.55 9.22 -16.64
C ALA A 216 -2.27 10.28 -15.80
N ALA A 217 -3.04 9.86 -14.79
CA ALA A 217 -3.72 10.77 -13.88
C ALA A 217 -2.75 11.66 -13.08
N TYR A 218 -1.63 11.10 -12.61
CA TYR A 218 -0.57 11.87 -11.93
C TYR A 218 -0.03 13.01 -12.81
N ASN A 219 0.11 12.75 -14.11
CA ASN A 219 0.53 13.75 -15.10
C ASN A 219 -0.64 14.59 -15.65
N ASN A 220 -1.81 14.56 -15.01
CA ASN A 220 -3.01 15.32 -15.37
C ASN A 220 -3.60 14.95 -16.74
N PHE A 221 -3.37 13.74 -17.23
CA PHE A 221 -4.03 13.23 -18.43
C PHE A 221 -5.35 12.55 -18.08
N THR A 222 -6.42 12.92 -18.78
CA THR A 222 -7.77 12.38 -18.61
C THR A 222 -8.06 11.20 -19.53
N ASN A 223 -7.21 10.95 -20.53
CA ASN A 223 -7.32 9.81 -21.45
C ASN A 223 -5.94 9.23 -21.78
N LEU A 224 -5.91 7.95 -22.14
CA LEU A 224 -4.66 7.21 -22.39
C LEU A 224 -4.07 7.52 -23.77
N GLU A 225 -4.85 8.02 -24.73
CA GLU A 225 -4.34 8.41 -26.05
C GLU A 225 -3.39 9.62 -25.92
N ALA A 226 -3.85 10.67 -25.24
CA ALA A 226 -3.01 11.84 -24.97
C ALA A 226 -1.77 11.51 -24.13
N TYR A 227 -1.90 10.60 -23.17
CA TYR A 227 -0.78 10.13 -22.38
C TYR A 227 0.23 9.33 -23.20
N LEU A 228 -0.23 8.47 -24.11
CA LEU A 228 0.62 7.75 -25.05
C LEU A 228 1.44 8.71 -25.95
N GLU A 229 0.80 9.76 -26.49
CA GLU A 229 1.51 10.76 -27.28
C GLU A 229 2.55 11.53 -26.44
N PHE A 230 2.23 11.85 -25.19
CA PHE A 230 3.18 12.45 -24.27
C PHE A 230 4.37 11.52 -23.99
N LEU A 231 4.14 10.24 -23.75
CA LEU A 231 5.21 9.25 -23.52
C LEU A 231 6.18 9.13 -24.69
N LYS A 232 5.72 9.27 -25.93
CA LYS A 232 6.58 9.25 -27.13
C LYS A 232 7.59 10.41 -27.14
N THR A 233 7.26 11.52 -26.50
CA THR A 233 8.07 12.73 -26.46
C THR A 233 8.79 12.97 -25.13
N SER A 234 8.52 12.13 -24.12
CA SER A 234 9.06 12.25 -22.76
C SER A 234 9.74 10.96 -22.31
N PRO A 235 11.03 10.76 -22.66
CA PRO A 235 11.79 9.58 -22.25
C PRO A 235 11.89 9.40 -20.73
N GLU A 236 11.95 10.50 -19.98
CA GLU A 236 12.04 10.48 -18.51
C GLU A 236 10.75 9.91 -17.89
N GLU A 237 9.59 10.30 -18.42
CA GLU A 237 8.32 9.78 -17.95
C GLU A 237 8.15 8.30 -18.33
N LEU A 238 8.59 7.93 -19.54
CA LEU A 238 8.55 6.54 -19.99
C LEU A 238 9.42 5.63 -19.10
N GLU A 239 10.61 6.09 -18.72
CA GLU A 239 11.49 5.39 -17.78
C GLU A 239 10.84 5.27 -16.40
N THR A 240 10.21 6.34 -15.92
CA THR A 240 9.53 6.35 -14.62
C THR A 240 8.34 5.41 -14.62
N LEU A 241 7.53 5.39 -15.68
CA LEU A 241 6.43 4.45 -15.85
C LEU A 241 6.92 3.00 -15.89
N SER A 242 8.02 2.73 -16.60
CA SER A 242 8.66 1.41 -16.65
C SER A 242 9.09 0.93 -15.26
N LYS A 243 9.69 1.80 -14.46
CA LYS A 243 10.04 1.52 -13.05
C LYS A 243 8.81 1.28 -12.18
N ASP A 244 7.72 2.02 -12.42
CA ASP A 244 6.45 1.81 -11.73
C ASP A 244 5.87 0.41 -11.94
N PHE A 245 6.20 -0.29 -13.03
CA PHE A 245 5.75 -1.65 -13.28
C PHE A 245 6.48 -2.68 -12.41
N LEU A 246 7.65 -2.35 -11.89
CA LEU A 246 8.38 -3.21 -10.97
C LEU A 246 7.68 -3.21 -9.60
N ILE A 247 7.26 -4.40 -9.16
CA ILE A 247 6.46 -4.57 -7.94
C ILE A 247 7.38 -5.09 -6.84
N SER A 248 7.82 -4.19 -5.95
CA SER A 248 8.70 -4.51 -4.83
C SER A 248 7.92 -4.80 -3.54
N VAL A 249 6.81 -5.58 -3.62
CA VAL A 249 6.02 -5.97 -2.44
C VAL A 249 6.61 -7.21 -1.81
N THR A 250 7.26 -7.03 -0.67
CA THR A 250 7.88 -8.10 0.11
C THR A 250 7.65 -7.88 1.61
N SER A 251 7.94 -8.88 2.42
CA SER A 251 7.95 -8.80 3.90
C SER A 251 8.83 -9.88 4.48
N PHE A 252 9.30 -9.70 5.71
CA PHE A 252 10.04 -10.73 6.42
C PHE A 252 9.17 -11.97 6.64
N PHE A 253 9.74 -13.16 6.35
CA PHE A 253 9.07 -14.46 6.54
C PHE A 253 7.67 -14.51 5.93
N ARG A 254 7.51 -13.94 4.72
CA ARG A 254 6.22 -13.65 4.06
C ARG A 254 5.32 -14.87 3.96
N ASP A 255 5.83 -15.99 3.47
CA ASP A 255 5.09 -17.24 3.30
C ASP A 255 5.42 -18.18 4.45
N LYS A 256 4.75 -17.98 5.60
CA LYS A 256 5.07 -18.65 6.86
C LYS A 256 5.19 -20.18 6.74
N GLU A 257 4.35 -20.82 5.93
CA GLU A 257 4.40 -22.28 5.73
C GLU A 257 5.68 -22.68 5.00
N ALA A 258 6.04 -21.95 3.93
CA ALA A 258 7.28 -22.21 3.19
C ALA A 258 8.52 -21.98 4.08
N PHE A 259 8.54 -20.87 4.83
CA PHE A 259 9.63 -20.59 5.77
C PHE A 259 9.72 -21.60 6.89
N ASN A 260 8.60 -22.14 7.39
CA ASN A 260 8.60 -23.23 8.38
C ASN A 260 9.21 -24.52 7.81
N ILE A 261 8.94 -24.87 6.56
CA ILE A 261 9.54 -26.03 5.88
C ILE A 261 11.04 -25.78 5.69
N LEU A 262 11.44 -24.59 5.24
CA LEU A 262 12.86 -24.23 5.13
C LEU A 262 13.60 -24.36 6.45
N GLU A 263 13.03 -23.85 7.52
CA GLU A 263 13.61 -23.84 8.87
C GLU A 263 13.76 -25.26 9.45
N LYS A 264 12.73 -26.10 9.32
CA LYS A 264 12.66 -27.40 10.01
C LYS A 264 13.21 -28.58 9.20
N GLU A 265 13.16 -28.50 7.89
CA GLU A 265 13.45 -29.64 7.03
C GLU A 265 14.58 -29.36 6.04
N ILE A 266 14.49 -28.28 5.25
CA ILE A 266 15.38 -28.07 4.11
C ILE A 266 16.76 -27.61 4.56
N ILE A 267 16.85 -26.52 5.34
CA ILE A 267 18.14 -25.98 5.80
C ILE A 267 18.90 -27.01 6.64
N PRO A 268 18.29 -27.68 7.65
CA PRO A 268 18.96 -28.73 8.41
C PRO A 268 19.46 -29.89 7.53
N SER A 269 18.68 -30.30 6.53
CA SER A 269 19.07 -31.35 5.60
C SER A 269 20.27 -30.95 4.72
N ILE A 270 20.29 -29.70 4.23
CA ILE A 270 21.42 -29.18 3.46
C ILE A 270 22.68 -29.12 4.31
N LEU A 271 22.59 -28.53 5.52
CA LEU A 271 23.74 -28.39 6.42
C LEU A 271 24.32 -29.74 6.87
N LYS A 272 23.47 -30.73 7.08
CA LYS A 272 23.92 -32.11 7.45
C LYS A 272 24.73 -32.79 6.34
N ASN A 273 24.47 -32.45 5.09
CA ASN A 273 25.13 -33.04 3.92
C ASN A 273 26.36 -32.23 3.44
N LEU A 274 26.64 -31.07 4.04
CA LEU A 274 27.85 -30.30 3.74
C LEU A 274 29.09 -30.96 4.35
N HIS A 275 30.13 -31.06 3.53
CA HIS A 275 31.43 -31.52 3.99
C HIS A 275 32.24 -30.40 4.65
N PRO A 276 33.17 -30.73 5.58
CA PRO A 276 34.05 -29.72 6.17
C PRO A 276 34.81 -28.93 5.13
N GLY A 277 34.72 -27.59 5.20
CA GLY A 277 35.34 -26.67 4.23
C GLY A 277 34.52 -26.35 2.98
N GLU A 278 33.33 -26.96 2.83
CA GLU A 278 32.40 -26.55 1.74
C GLU A 278 31.67 -25.26 2.07
N GLU A 279 31.44 -24.44 1.03
CA GLU A 279 30.64 -23.21 1.12
C GLU A 279 29.17 -23.51 0.82
N LEU A 280 28.26 -23.01 1.66
CA LEU A 280 26.83 -22.95 1.31
C LEU A 280 26.56 -21.71 0.45
N LYS A 281 26.14 -21.93 -0.80
CA LYS A 281 25.74 -20.86 -1.72
C LYS A 281 24.24 -20.91 -1.95
N MET A 282 23.58 -19.80 -1.72
CA MET A 282 22.15 -19.62 -1.96
C MET A 282 21.92 -18.46 -2.94
N TRP A 283 20.92 -18.59 -3.77
CA TRP A 283 20.50 -17.54 -4.68
C TRP A 283 19.03 -17.19 -4.44
N VAL A 284 18.80 -15.92 -4.10
CA VAL A 284 17.47 -15.32 -3.94
C VAL A 284 17.21 -14.45 -5.16
N ALA A 285 16.38 -14.94 -6.08
CA ALA A 285 15.96 -14.20 -7.25
C ALA A 285 14.75 -13.31 -6.92
N ALA A 286 14.69 -12.11 -7.51
CA ALA A 286 13.64 -11.12 -7.25
C ALA A 286 13.53 -10.74 -5.76
N CYS A 287 14.66 -10.44 -5.14
CA CYS A 287 14.77 -10.20 -3.69
C CYS A 287 14.11 -8.89 -3.21
N ALA A 288 13.65 -8.04 -4.11
CA ALA A 288 13.09 -6.72 -3.83
C ALA A 288 13.97 -5.91 -2.85
N THR A 289 13.42 -5.44 -1.75
CA THR A 289 14.11 -4.67 -0.71
C THR A 289 14.89 -5.53 0.29
N GLY A 290 15.00 -6.85 0.04
CA GLY A 290 15.94 -7.75 0.69
C GLY A 290 15.37 -8.57 1.84
N GLU A 291 14.10 -8.39 2.22
CA GLU A 291 13.49 -9.08 3.38
C GLU A 291 13.57 -10.60 3.27
N GLU A 292 13.38 -11.16 2.07
CA GLU A 292 13.50 -12.60 1.85
C GLU A 292 14.95 -13.09 2.03
N ALA A 293 15.91 -12.39 1.44
CA ALA A 293 17.32 -12.74 1.56
C ALA A 293 17.79 -12.69 3.01
N TYR A 294 17.40 -11.66 3.75
CA TYR A 294 17.73 -11.55 5.18
C TYR A 294 16.97 -12.57 6.04
N SER A 295 15.72 -12.91 5.69
CA SER A 295 14.99 -13.99 6.39
C SER A 295 15.70 -15.33 6.26
N LEU A 296 16.17 -15.66 5.05
CA LEU A 296 16.99 -16.86 4.83
C LEU A 296 18.32 -16.80 5.59
N GLY A 297 19.00 -15.65 5.57
CA GLY A 297 20.24 -15.45 6.32
C GLY A 297 20.06 -15.69 7.82
N ILE A 298 18.96 -15.20 8.40
CA ILE A 298 18.61 -15.42 9.81
C ILE A 298 18.40 -16.91 10.08
N LEU A 299 17.61 -17.63 9.26
CA LEU A 299 17.36 -19.04 9.46
C LEU A 299 18.65 -19.87 9.41
N VAL A 300 19.53 -19.58 8.46
CA VAL A 300 20.81 -20.28 8.34
C VAL A 300 21.71 -19.98 9.53
N ALA A 301 21.80 -18.72 9.97
CA ALA A 301 22.60 -18.34 11.13
C ALA A 301 22.10 -19.02 12.43
N GLU A 302 20.80 -19.21 12.60
CA GLU A 302 20.21 -19.93 13.73
C GLU A 302 20.62 -21.41 13.74
N GLN A 303 20.68 -22.05 12.59
CA GLN A 303 21.07 -23.46 12.44
C GLN A 303 22.59 -23.66 12.60
N LEU A 304 23.42 -22.76 12.09
CA LEU A 304 24.87 -22.84 12.20
C LEU A 304 25.36 -22.68 13.63
N ASN A 305 24.74 -21.79 14.42
CA ASN A 305 25.07 -21.61 15.84
C ASN A 305 24.90 -22.92 16.67
N SER A 306 24.16 -23.89 16.13
CA SER A 306 23.94 -25.19 16.76
C SER A 306 24.90 -26.31 16.28
N HIS A 307 25.59 -26.14 15.14
CA HIS A 307 26.24 -27.26 14.49
C HIS A 307 27.68 -27.13 13.96
N LEU A 308 28.17 -25.99 13.45
CA LEU A 308 29.53 -25.94 12.86
C LEU A 308 30.08 -24.51 12.78
N ASN A 309 31.21 -24.24 13.42
CA ASN A 309 31.88 -22.93 13.44
C ASN A 309 32.69 -22.57 12.16
N GLU A 310 32.64 -23.36 11.10
CA GLU A 310 33.56 -23.19 9.96
C GLU A 310 32.84 -23.11 8.55
N THR A 311 31.52 -23.18 8.50
CA THR A 311 30.80 -23.11 7.20
C THR A 311 30.66 -21.68 6.73
N VAL A 312 31.27 -21.38 5.59
CA VAL A 312 31.06 -20.09 4.91
C VAL A 312 29.74 -20.11 4.16
N VAL A 313 28.90 -19.13 4.43
CA VAL A 313 27.58 -18.96 3.74
C VAL A 313 27.64 -17.74 2.85
N LYS A 314 27.21 -17.90 1.60
CA LYS A 314 27.09 -16.81 0.63
C LYS A 314 25.68 -16.77 0.07
N ILE A 315 24.97 -15.67 0.28
CA ILE A 315 23.64 -15.44 -0.26
C ILE A 315 23.74 -14.39 -1.37
N PHE A 316 23.43 -14.81 -2.59
CA PHE A 316 23.36 -13.93 -3.75
C PHE A 316 21.91 -13.45 -3.90
N ALA A 317 21.66 -12.18 -3.65
CA ALA A 317 20.36 -11.56 -3.80
C ALA A 317 20.33 -10.69 -5.05
N THR A 318 19.40 -10.97 -5.96
CA THR A 318 19.30 -10.26 -7.25
C THR A 318 17.89 -9.78 -7.48
N ASP A 319 17.77 -8.61 -8.11
CA ASP A 319 16.50 -8.04 -8.55
C ASP A 319 16.72 -7.20 -9.82
N ILE A 320 15.69 -7.02 -10.63
CA ILE A 320 15.71 -6.10 -11.78
C ILE A 320 15.50 -4.65 -11.33
N ASP A 321 14.93 -4.42 -10.15
CA ASP A 321 14.76 -3.10 -9.55
C ASP A 321 16.04 -2.67 -8.82
N SER A 322 16.83 -1.83 -9.49
CA SER A 322 18.08 -1.29 -8.91
C SER A 322 17.85 -0.44 -7.66
N VAL A 323 16.70 0.23 -7.55
CA VAL A 323 16.34 1.04 -6.37
C VAL A 323 16.07 0.13 -5.19
N ALA A 324 15.34 -0.95 -5.39
CA ALA A 324 15.11 -1.98 -4.38
C ALA A 324 16.43 -2.61 -3.90
N LEU A 325 17.34 -2.92 -4.81
CA LEU A 325 18.67 -3.45 -4.46
C LEU A 325 19.49 -2.48 -3.60
N VAL A 326 19.41 -1.16 -3.86
CA VAL A 326 20.07 -0.15 -3.01
C VAL A 326 19.47 -0.17 -1.59
N HIS A 327 18.16 -0.35 -1.44
CA HIS A 327 17.53 -0.52 -0.13
C HIS A 327 17.96 -1.82 0.54
N ALA A 328 17.93 -2.93 -0.17
CA ALA A 328 18.42 -4.23 0.32
C ALA A 328 19.86 -4.13 0.83
N ALA A 329 20.75 -3.50 0.05
CA ALA A 329 22.14 -3.31 0.43
C ALA A 329 22.33 -2.45 1.69
N LYS A 330 21.47 -1.47 1.96
CA LYS A 330 21.50 -0.68 3.21
C LYS A 330 21.11 -1.51 4.43
N GLY A 331 20.21 -2.47 4.28
CA GLY A 331 19.69 -3.29 5.37
C GLY A 331 18.98 -2.48 6.45
N ILE A 332 18.29 -1.41 6.07
CA ILE A 332 17.55 -0.50 6.96
C ILE A 332 16.06 -0.62 6.64
N PHE A 333 15.27 -0.93 7.65
CA PHE A 333 13.84 -1.24 7.52
C PHE A 333 13.00 -0.37 8.45
N PRO A 334 11.73 -0.10 8.11
CA PRO A 334 10.82 0.68 8.95
C PRO A 334 10.47 -0.06 10.24
N LEU A 335 9.98 0.66 11.26
CA LEU A 335 9.55 0.07 12.54
C LEU A 335 8.43 -0.98 12.38
N SER A 336 7.69 -0.95 11.27
CA SER A 336 6.61 -1.90 11.00
C SER A 336 7.06 -3.36 10.92
N ILE A 337 8.33 -3.65 10.59
CA ILE A 337 8.87 -5.01 10.55
C ILE A 337 8.75 -5.75 11.88
N ALA A 338 8.62 -5.02 13.01
CA ALA A 338 8.37 -5.62 14.33
C ALA A 338 7.05 -6.42 14.40
N LYS A 339 6.15 -6.27 13.42
CA LYS A 339 4.93 -7.08 13.31
C LYS A 339 5.13 -8.37 12.49
N GLU A 340 6.22 -8.46 11.77
CA GLU A 340 6.54 -9.55 10.85
C GLU A 340 7.55 -10.53 11.44
N ILE A 341 8.42 -10.02 12.31
CA ILE A 341 9.53 -10.73 12.93
C ILE A 341 9.22 -10.96 14.42
N SER A 342 9.57 -12.14 14.96
CA SER A 342 9.44 -12.40 16.39
C SER A 342 10.33 -11.45 17.22
N GLU A 343 9.89 -11.12 18.44
CA GLU A 343 10.65 -10.24 19.35
C GLU A 343 12.07 -10.74 19.59
N GLU A 344 12.24 -12.07 19.69
CA GLU A 344 13.54 -12.72 19.88
C GLU A 344 14.47 -12.50 18.68
N ARG A 345 14.00 -12.76 17.45
CA ARG A 345 14.75 -12.52 16.21
C ARG A 345 15.04 -11.04 16.01
N LEU A 346 14.07 -10.18 16.31
CA LEU A 346 14.23 -8.74 16.19
C LEU A 346 15.32 -8.22 17.13
N ALA A 347 15.33 -8.66 18.40
CA ALA A 347 16.33 -8.28 19.39
C ALA A 347 17.73 -8.82 19.04
N LYS A 348 17.81 -10.02 18.45
CA LYS A 348 19.09 -10.69 18.14
C LYS A 348 19.74 -10.16 16.87
N TYR A 349 18.96 -9.96 15.81
CA TYR A 349 19.48 -9.69 14.47
C TYR A 349 19.33 -8.25 13.99
N PHE A 350 18.63 -7.40 14.73
CA PHE A 350 18.41 -6.02 14.35
C PHE A 350 18.79 -5.05 15.49
N LYS A 351 19.30 -3.90 15.09
CA LYS A 351 19.55 -2.78 15.98
C LYS A 351 18.53 -1.68 15.68
N LYS A 352 17.83 -1.19 16.69
CA LYS A 352 16.93 -0.04 16.53
C LYS A 352 17.74 1.24 16.43
N GLU A 353 17.58 1.99 15.34
CA GLU A 353 18.22 3.27 15.06
C GLU A 353 17.14 4.32 14.76
N GLY A 354 16.77 5.13 15.76
CA GLY A 354 15.73 6.14 15.65
C GLY A 354 14.37 5.54 15.25
N SER A 355 13.86 5.89 14.07
CA SER A 355 12.57 5.42 13.51
C SER A 355 12.71 4.18 12.61
N SER A 356 13.83 3.47 12.65
CA SER A 356 14.10 2.31 11.81
C SER A 356 14.81 1.21 12.57
N TYR A 357 14.84 0.01 11.96
CA TYR A 357 15.65 -1.13 12.34
C TYR A 357 16.75 -1.36 11.30
N LYS A 358 17.96 -1.62 11.73
CA LYS A 358 19.09 -1.99 10.87
C LYS A 358 19.52 -3.41 11.17
N ILE A 359 19.66 -4.23 10.13
CA ILE A 359 20.17 -5.59 10.26
C ILE A 359 21.62 -5.59 10.73
N ASN A 360 21.99 -6.51 11.61
CA ASN A 360 23.34 -6.63 12.13
C ASN A 360 24.36 -7.04 11.04
N SER A 361 25.61 -6.62 11.20
CA SER A 361 26.68 -6.92 10.25
C SER A 361 26.96 -8.41 10.11
N GLU A 362 26.69 -9.22 11.13
CA GLU A 362 26.87 -10.68 11.12
C GLU A 362 26.01 -11.38 10.05
N ILE A 363 24.81 -10.84 9.77
CA ILE A 363 23.92 -11.38 8.73
C ILE A 363 24.21 -10.75 7.37
N ARG A 364 24.81 -9.56 7.35
CA ARG A 364 24.97 -8.76 6.14
C ARG A 364 26.32 -9.01 5.43
N ASN A 365 27.34 -9.39 6.16
CA ASN A 365 28.72 -9.62 5.67
C ASN A 365 28.96 -11.12 5.49
#